data_1d1bf9ad2fbb41a92ca705d351310779
#
_entry.id   1d1bf9ad2fbb41a92ca705d351310779
#
_cell.length_a   1.000
_cell.length_b   1.000
_cell.length_c   1.000
_cell.angle_alpha   90.00
_cell.angle_beta   90.00
_cell.angle_gamma   90.00
#
_symmetry.space_group_name_H-M   'P 1'
#
loop_
_entity.id
_entity.type
_entity.pdbx_description
1 polymer ?
#
loop_
_entity_poly.entity_id
_entity_poly.type
_entity_poly.pdbx_seq_one_letter_code
_entity_poly.pdbx_strand_id
1 'polypeptide(L)'
;MQRRQDGWYVAEIAGLPVGSPYQFRIDDEIDVPDPASAFQPDDVFGPSEVVDHDAFTWRARDWRGRPWEETVLIETHVGTFTPEGTYSAMIDKLDHLVATGITALELMPLADFAGRRGWGYDGVLWYAPDSAYGRPEDLKTLIDEAHLRGLMVFLDVVYNHFGPEGNYLGRYAPAFFTDAHTPWGSAIDYRVPQIRAFAVENALSWLTGYRFDGLRLDAANHIMAIPGEQSMLQDLSVAAGELAKATGRHIHLVLENGDNRASLLDAAQDPPNGKYRGQWNDDYHHVWHVMLTGELAGYYADYQTPRMDLARALASGFVYQGEISEFWGKKPRGEASGELPPATFVNFLQNHDQIGNRPLGERLESLASPRQIEAALAVTLLAPMVPMLFQGEEWGSTVPFPFFCDFQGGLAEAVRKGRKQEYAWAYEKYGDEVPDPLDPETLQSAVLDWTGHTPEQDARLALVRELLALRHKEIAPRLKGARFGDAATADSGLLSAHWHMGDGTTLRLTANLSDKDIARPSDATGTPIWGSVSGNRLPPWSVIWHLGG
;
A
#
# COMPACT_ATOMS: atom_id res chain seq x y z
N MET A 1 29.74 19.85 -19.25
CA MET A 1 29.92 18.60 -18.49
C MET A 1 31.05 17.78 -19.09
N GLN A 2 31.76 16.97 -18.28
CA GLN A 2 32.77 16.02 -18.75
C GLN A 2 32.20 14.61 -18.81
N ARG A 3 32.38 13.94 -19.94
CA ARG A 3 31.98 12.55 -20.10
C ARG A 3 32.96 11.62 -19.40
N ARG A 4 32.45 10.71 -18.56
CA ARG A 4 33.18 9.65 -17.88
C ARG A 4 33.18 8.35 -18.72
N GLN A 5 34.08 7.41 -18.39
CA GLN A 5 34.17 6.13 -19.11
C GLN A 5 32.94 5.23 -18.90
N ASP A 6 32.24 5.41 -17.79
CA ASP A 6 30.99 4.71 -17.42
C ASP A 6 29.74 5.24 -18.14
N GLY A 7 29.89 6.28 -18.99
CA GLY A 7 28.79 6.89 -19.75
C GLY A 7 28.17 8.11 -19.10
N TRP A 8 28.50 8.39 -17.83
CA TRP A 8 27.98 9.57 -17.13
C TRP A 8 28.63 10.86 -17.60
N TYR A 9 27.88 11.95 -17.49
CA TYR A 9 28.35 13.32 -17.71
C TYR A 9 28.33 14.07 -16.40
N VAL A 10 29.45 14.62 -15.98
CA VAL A 10 29.62 15.29 -14.69
C VAL A 10 30.02 16.76 -14.88
N ALA A 11 29.43 17.65 -14.10
CA ALA A 11 29.86 19.02 -13.92
C ALA A 11 29.89 19.36 -12.44
N GLU A 12 30.93 20.08 -12.01
CA GLU A 12 31.00 20.65 -10.66
C GLU A 12 30.82 22.17 -10.76
N ILE A 13 29.83 22.69 -10.06
CA ILE A 13 29.52 24.13 -10.05
C ILE A 13 29.68 24.63 -8.62
N ALA A 14 30.81 25.34 -8.36
CA ALA A 14 31.09 25.88 -7.04
C ALA A 14 30.17 27.06 -6.71
N GLY A 15 29.67 27.10 -5.47
CA GLY A 15 28.93 28.24 -4.94
C GLY A 15 27.51 28.39 -5.50
N LEU A 16 26.92 27.32 -6.05
CA LEU A 16 25.52 27.30 -6.46
C LEU A 16 24.63 27.33 -5.20
N PRO A 17 23.77 28.35 -4.99
CA PRO A 17 22.92 28.43 -3.81
C PRO A 17 21.84 27.36 -3.82
N VAL A 18 21.41 26.92 -2.63
CA VAL A 18 20.14 26.17 -2.46
C VAL A 18 18.99 27.03 -3.00
N GLY A 19 18.03 26.39 -3.66
CA GLY A 19 16.93 27.06 -4.35
C GLY A 19 17.25 27.54 -5.76
N SER A 20 18.50 27.31 -6.26
CA SER A 20 18.84 27.66 -7.64
C SER A 20 18.17 26.72 -8.64
N PRO A 21 17.50 27.24 -9.69
CA PRO A 21 16.96 26.42 -10.76
C PRO A 21 18.08 25.95 -11.70
N TYR A 22 17.96 24.73 -12.21
CA TYR A 22 18.87 24.18 -13.21
C TYR A 22 18.18 23.21 -14.15
N GLN A 23 18.72 23.04 -15.36
CA GLN A 23 18.29 22.06 -16.34
C GLN A 23 19.51 21.51 -17.09
N PHE A 24 19.33 20.38 -17.75
CA PHE A 24 20.31 19.84 -18.70
C PHE A 24 19.89 20.15 -20.11
N ARG A 25 20.83 20.63 -20.94
CA ARG A 25 20.63 20.76 -22.37
C ARG A 25 21.20 19.54 -23.08
N ILE A 26 20.31 18.79 -23.75
CA ILE A 26 20.63 17.57 -24.49
C ILE A 26 20.84 17.93 -25.96
N ASP A 27 22.03 17.57 -26.49
CA ASP A 27 22.43 17.73 -27.91
C ASP A 27 22.24 19.15 -28.48
N ASP A 28 22.28 20.18 -27.62
CA ASP A 28 21.98 21.58 -27.93
C ASP A 28 20.53 21.84 -28.47
N GLU A 29 19.62 20.85 -28.35
CA GLU A 29 18.28 20.92 -28.92
C GLU A 29 17.19 21.15 -27.87
N ILE A 30 17.25 20.47 -26.71
CA ILE A 30 16.19 20.48 -25.72
C ILE A 30 16.72 20.64 -24.30
N ASP A 31 16.05 21.50 -23.52
CA ASP A 31 16.26 21.61 -22.08
C ASP A 31 15.34 20.62 -21.35
N VAL A 32 15.91 19.84 -20.44
CA VAL A 32 15.19 18.81 -19.68
C VAL A 32 15.51 18.93 -18.19
N PRO A 33 14.58 18.55 -17.29
CA PRO A 33 14.89 18.45 -15.87
C PRO A 33 15.94 17.36 -15.60
N ASP A 34 16.52 17.40 -14.42
CA ASP A 34 17.36 16.34 -13.92
C ASP A 34 16.48 15.11 -13.59
N PRO A 35 16.75 13.91 -14.14
CA PRO A 35 15.99 12.71 -13.80
C PRO A 35 16.10 12.33 -12.31
N ALA A 36 17.16 12.80 -11.62
CA ALA A 36 17.34 12.68 -10.18
C ALA A 36 17.06 14.00 -9.43
N SER A 37 16.20 14.85 -9.98
CA SER A 37 15.78 16.11 -9.34
C SER A 37 15.26 15.84 -7.93
N ALA A 38 15.73 16.62 -6.97
CA ALA A 38 15.25 16.54 -5.59
C ALA A 38 13.99 17.38 -5.35
N PHE A 39 13.65 18.30 -6.28
CA PHE A 39 12.42 19.08 -6.26
C PHE A 39 12.14 19.75 -7.61
N GLN A 40 10.87 19.78 -8.00
CA GLN A 40 10.34 20.37 -9.22
C GLN A 40 9.29 21.43 -8.87
N PRO A 41 9.68 22.71 -8.70
CA PRO A 41 8.76 23.77 -8.30
C PRO A 41 7.69 24.08 -9.35
N ASP A 42 8.01 23.86 -10.64
CA ASP A 42 7.19 24.23 -11.81
C ASP A 42 6.74 22.98 -12.60
N ASP A 43 6.45 21.85 -11.90
CA ASP A 43 6.02 20.58 -12.54
C ASP A 43 7.16 19.88 -13.34
N VAL A 44 6.91 18.69 -13.83
CA VAL A 44 7.85 17.78 -14.53
C VAL A 44 8.52 18.36 -15.77
N PHE A 45 7.98 19.43 -16.34
CA PHE A 45 8.53 20.11 -17.53
C PHE A 45 9.47 21.27 -17.18
N GLY A 46 9.43 21.72 -15.93
CA GLY A 46 10.17 22.89 -15.46
C GLY A 46 11.63 22.58 -15.11
N PRO A 47 12.37 23.60 -14.64
CA PRO A 47 13.70 23.40 -14.10
C PRO A 47 13.64 22.67 -12.75
N SER A 48 14.62 21.81 -12.52
CA SER A 48 14.91 21.24 -11.21
C SER A 48 15.45 22.30 -10.25
N GLU A 49 15.19 22.15 -8.96
CA GLU A 49 15.74 23.05 -7.92
C GLU A 49 16.82 22.34 -7.10
N VAL A 50 17.89 23.07 -6.78
CA VAL A 50 18.95 22.58 -5.89
C VAL A 50 18.43 22.52 -4.47
N VAL A 51 18.39 21.31 -3.89
CA VAL A 51 17.95 21.03 -2.51
C VAL A 51 19.14 20.57 -1.67
N ASP A 52 19.25 21.07 -0.46
CA ASP A 52 20.19 20.56 0.55
C ASP A 52 19.41 19.71 1.57
N HIS A 53 19.50 18.40 1.43
CA HIS A 53 18.84 17.47 2.34
C HIS A 53 19.40 17.51 3.76
N ASP A 54 20.66 17.93 3.95
CA ASP A 54 21.34 17.96 5.25
C ASP A 54 21.01 19.24 6.05
N ALA A 55 20.45 20.27 5.40
CA ALA A 55 20.02 21.49 6.07
C ALA A 55 18.84 21.29 7.03
N PHE A 56 18.04 20.23 6.85
CA PHE A 56 16.88 19.97 7.70
C PHE A 56 17.30 19.45 9.08
N THR A 57 16.77 20.07 10.13
CA THR A 57 17.08 19.68 11.51
C THR A 57 15.98 18.77 12.08
N TRP A 58 16.24 17.48 12.11
CA TRP A 58 15.36 16.49 12.70
C TRP A 58 15.27 16.65 14.23
N ARG A 59 14.07 16.68 14.79
CA ARG A 59 13.79 16.71 16.23
C ARG A 59 13.72 15.30 16.81
N ALA A 60 13.13 14.35 16.08
CA ALA A 60 13.05 12.93 16.44
C ALA A 60 14.38 12.19 16.17
N ARG A 61 15.50 12.69 16.78
CA ARG A 61 16.87 12.19 16.50
C ARG A 61 17.08 10.73 16.91
N ASP A 62 16.42 10.30 17.96
CA ASP A 62 16.56 8.96 18.54
C ASP A 62 15.56 7.95 17.96
N TRP A 63 14.74 8.37 16.99
CA TRP A 63 13.81 7.48 16.32
C TRP A 63 14.55 6.38 15.57
N ARG A 64 14.09 5.12 15.78
CA ARG A 64 14.67 3.92 15.15
C ARG A 64 13.65 3.09 14.41
N GLY A 65 12.42 3.57 14.27
CA GLY A 65 11.30 2.79 13.77
C GLY A 65 10.70 1.90 14.87
N ARG A 66 9.82 0.99 14.48
CA ARG A 66 9.20 -0.01 15.37
C ARG A 66 9.43 -1.41 14.79
N PRO A 67 9.43 -2.46 15.62
CA PRO A 67 9.41 -3.84 15.14
C PRO A 67 8.22 -4.09 14.21
N TRP A 68 8.39 -4.94 13.22
CA TRP A 68 7.34 -5.27 12.23
C TRP A 68 6.06 -5.79 12.87
N GLU A 69 6.18 -6.57 13.93
CA GLU A 69 5.08 -7.17 14.67
C GLU A 69 4.14 -6.13 15.32
N GLU A 70 4.59 -4.90 15.50
CA GLU A 70 3.79 -3.80 16.02
C GLU A 70 3.04 -3.02 14.93
N THR A 71 3.23 -3.39 13.66
CA THR A 71 2.70 -2.63 12.53
C THR A 71 1.18 -2.77 12.41
N VAL A 72 0.51 -1.63 12.33
CA VAL A 72 -0.87 -1.43 11.89
C VAL A 72 -0.83 -0.27 10.90
N LEU A 73 -1.04 -0.59 9.62
CA LEU A 73 -0.94 0.38 8.53
C LEU A 73 -2.25 1.16 8.33
N ILE A 74 -2.13 2.39 7.88
CA ILE A 74 -3.19 3.12 7.20
C ILE A 74 -2.64 3.71 5.91
N GLU A 75 -3.22 3.29 4.78
CA GLU A 75 -2.90 3.85 3.48
C GLU A 75 -3.61 5.20 3.30
N THR A 76 -2.89 6.21 2.81
CA THR A 76 -3.40 7.56 2.64
C THR A 76 -2.91 8.22 1.35
N HIS A 77 -3.79 8.99 0.73
CA HIS A 77 -3.48 9.87 -0.38
C HIS A 77 -3.37 11.31 0.12
N VAL A 78 -2.20 11.94 0.00
CA VAL A 78 -1.94 13.29 0.55
C VAL A 78 -2.98 14.32 0.06
N GLY A 79 -3.27 14.32 -1.23
CA GLY A 79 -4.18 15.31 -1.85
C GLY A 79 -5.66 15.19 -1.46
N THR A 80 -6.07 14.07 -0.80
CA THR A 80 -7.48 13.85 -0.40
C THR A 80 -7.66 13.55 1.08
N PHE A 81 -6.56 13.41 1.83
CA PHE A 81 -6.63 13.12 3.27
C PHE A 81 -7.19 14.31 4.07
N THR A 82 -6.88 15.53 3.64
CA THR A 82 -7.39 16.76 4.24
C THR A 82 -7.95 17.69 3.16
N PRO A 83 -8.82 18.66 3.51
CA PRO A 83 -9.33 19.63 2.53
C PRO A 83 -8.23 20.42 1.80
N GLU A 84 -7.11 20.69 2.48
CA GLU A 84 -5.98 21.43 1.92
C GLU A 84 -5.11 20.57 1.00
N GLY A 85 -5.12 19.24 1.17
CA GLY A 85 -4.39 18.27 0.37
C GLY A 85 -2.87 18.45 0.42
N THR A 86 -2.29 18.79 1.59
CA THR A 86 -0.86 19.09 1.74
C THR A 86 -0.22 18.31 2.88
N TYR A 87 1.12 18.15 2.83
CA TYR A 87 1.90 17.55 3.91
C TYR A 87 1.66 18.25 5.25
N SER A 88 1.63 19.59 5.23
CA SER A 88 1.43 20.38 6.45
C SER A 88 0.05 20.16 7.09
N ALA A 89 -0.99 20.03 6.29
CA ALA A 89 -2.35 19.80 6.81
C ALA A 89 -2.53 18.39 7.39
N MET A 90 -1.80 17.40 6.87
CA MET A 90 -1.80 16.04 7.43
C MET A 90 -1.28 15.98 8.87
N ILE A 91 -0.37 16.88 9.25
CA ILE A 91 0.20 16.93 10.62
C ILE A 91 -0.90 17.06 11.67
N ASP A 92 -1.94 17.85 11.40
CA ASP A 92 -3.06 18.08 12.33
C ASP A 92 -3.92 16.82 12.56
N LYS A 93 -3.75 15.79 11.73
CA LYS A 93 -4.49 14.51 11.80
C LYS A 93 -3.68 13.38 12.44
N LEU A 94 -2.38 13.56 12.65
CA LEU A 94 -1.53 12.49 13.22
C LEU A 94 -1.98 12.05 14.62
N ASP A 95 -2.44 12.96 15.45
CA ASP A 95 -2.95 12.63 16.79
C ASP A 95 -4.22 11.77 16.74
N HIS A 96 -5.09 11.95 15.72
CA HIS A 96 -6.23 11.08 15.48
C HIS A 96 -5.77 9.65 15.15
N LEU A 97 -4.77 9.49 14.26
CA LEU A 97 -4.23 8.18 13.89
C LEU A 97 -3.64 7.45 15.11
N VAL A 98 -2.83 8.14 15.91
CA VAL A 98 -2.26 7.59 17.15
C VAL A 98 -3.37 7.16 18.12
N ALA A 99 -4.37 8.03 18.36
CA ALA A 99 -5.48 7.75 19.25
C ALA A 99 -6.38 6.60 18.75
N THR A 100 -6.35 6.31 17.45
CA THR A 100 -7.04 5.17 16.85
C THR A 100 -6.27 3.86 17.06
N GLY A 101 -4.94 3.93 17.28
CA GLY A 101 -4.07 2.77 17.44
C GLY A 101 -3.30 2.40 16.18
N ILE A 102 -3.28 3.29 15.17
CA ILE A 102 -2.41 3.17 14.00
C ILE A 102 -0.95 3.35 14.43
N THR A 103 -0.04 2.59 13.85
CA THR A 103 1.40 2.67 14.14
C THR A 103 2.24 2.99 12.91
N ALA A 104 1.65 2.93 11.73
CA ALA A 104 2.33 3.23 10.48
C ALA A 104 1.38 3.94 9.49
N LEU A 105 1.83 5.09 9.01
CA LEU A 105 1.21 5.85 7.92
C LEU A 105 1.87 5.42 6.62
N GLU A 106 1.12 4.88 5.66
CA GLU A 106 1.60 4.55 4.32
C GLU A 106 1.08 5.59 3.33
N LEU A 107 1.99 6.35 2.74
CA LEU A 107 1.66 7.37 1.74
C LEU A 107 1.63 6.75 0.36
N MET A 108 0.55 6.96 -0.38
CA MET A 108 0.50 6.69 -1.82
C MET A 108 1.64 7.41 -2.53
N PRO A 109 2.02 7.02 -3.78
CA PRO A 109 3.26 7.49 -4.40
C PRO A 109 3.37 9.01 -4.46
N LEU A 110 4.57 9.51 -4.17
CA LEU A 110 4.89 10.93 -4.08
C LEU A 110 5.83 11.43 -5.19
N ALA A 111 6.38 10.55 -6.04
CA ALA A 111 7.26 10.96 -7.13
C ALA A 111 6.54 11.94 -8.05
N ASP A 112 7.24 13.01 -8.43
CA ASP A 112 6.69 14.13 -9.20
C ASP A 112 6.09 13.64 -10.53
N PHE A 113 4.82 13.96 -10.77
CA PHE A 113 4.02 13.59 -11.93
C PHE A 113 3.44 14.84 -12.62
N ALA A 114 3.03 14.70 -13.87
CA ALA A 114 2.49 15.83 -14.64
C ALA A 114 1.14 16.31 -14.11
N GLY A 115 1.01 17.62 -13.87
CA GLY A 115 -0.18 18.26 -13.33
C GLY A 115 -0.20 18.32 -11.81
N ARG A 116 -1.39 18.50 -11.25
CA ARG A 116 -1.57 18.71 -9.79
C ARG A 116 -2.51 17.70 -9.14
N ARG A 117 -3.08 16.80 -9.93
CA ARG A 117 -4.09 15.83 -9.50
C ARG A 117 -3.74 14.46 -10.04
N GLY A 118 -3.44 13.52 -9.17
CA GLY A 118 -3.13 12.15 -9.55
C GLY A 118 -3.02 11.27 -8.32
N TRP A 119 -3.15 9.97 -8.51
CA TRP A 119 -2.88 8.99 -7.46
C TRP A 119 -1.40 8.86 -7.13
N GLY A 120 -0.51 9.39 -8.01
CA GLY A 120 0.94 9.32 -7.87
C GLY A 120 1.60 8.19 -8.67
N TYR A 121 0.83 7.30 -9.32
CA TYR A 121 1.40 6.19 -10.12
C TYR A 121 1.91 6.61 -11.50
N ASP A 122 1.78 7.89 -11.85
CA ASP A 122 2.30 8.49 -13.08
C ASP A 122 3.61 9.27 -12.86
N GLY A 123 4.33 8.99 -11.77
CA GLY A 123 5.58 9.66 -11.40
C GLY A 123 6.69 9.45 -12.41
N VAL A 124 7.43 10.51 -12.73
CA VAL A 124 8.56 10.50 -13.69
C VAL A 124 9.88 10.96 -13.09
N LEU A 125 9.85 11.81 -12.08
CA LEU A 125 11.04 12.29 -11.38
C LEU A 125 11.08 11.68 -9.98
N TRP A 126 11.56 10.44 -9.92
CA TRP A 126 11.44 9.56 -8.76
C TRP A 126 12.05 10.11 -7.46
N TYR A 127 13.00 11.07 -7.54
CA TYR A 127 13.66 11.63 -6.36
C TYR A 127 12.97 12.88 -5.80
N ALA A 128 12.07 13.50 -6.58
CA ALA A 128 11.35 14.70 -6.20
C ALA A 128 9.97 14.33 -5.60
N PRO A 129 9.62 14.77 -4.39
CA PRO A 129 8.23 14.75 -3.95
C PRO A 129 7.43 15.80 -4.75
N ASP A 130 6.22 15.41 -5.14
CA ASP A 130 5.35 16.26 -5.96
C ASP A 130 5.04 17.60 -5.29
N SER A 131 5.23 18.67 -6.06
CA SER A 131 5.07 20.06 -5.59
C SER A 131 3.61 20.45 -5.30
N ALA A 132 2.64 19.66 -5.78
CA ALA A 132 1.23 19.88 -5.46
C ALA A 132 0.95 19.70 -3.97
N TYR A 133 1.72 18.89 -3.26
CA TYR A 133 1.55 18.58 -1.84
C TYR A 133 2.39 19.44 -0.91
N GLY A 134 3.39 20.16 -1.42
CA GLY A 134 4.31 21.00 -0.66
C GLY A 134 5.77 20.82 -1.08
N ARG A 135 6.66 21.35 -0.27
CA ARG A 135 8.10 21.28 -0.51
C ARG A 135 8.74 20.05 0.17
N PRO A 136 9.97 19.68 -0.22
CA PRO A 136 10.73 18.63 0.47
C PRO A 136 10.81 18.81 1.99
N GLU A 137 10.94 20.05 2.46
CA GLU A 137 11.00 20.39 3.88
C GLU A 137 9.67 20.16 4.60
N ASP A 138 8.55 20.35 3.92
CA ASP A 138 7.20 20.09 4.47
C ASP A 138 6.98 18.58 4.65
N LEU A 139 7.41 17.75 3.67
CA LEU A 139 7.38 16.29 3.79
C LEU A 139 8.27 15.81 4.95
N LYS A 140 9.49 16.36 5.07
CA LYS A 140 10.38 16.04 6.22
C LYS A 140 9.74 16.45 7.55
N THR A 141 9.02 17.57 7.58
CA THR A 141 8.32 18.03 8.78
C THR A 141 7.18 17.07 9.15
N LEU A 142 6.40 16.61 8.17
CA LEU A 142 5.36 15.60 8.41
C LEU A 142 5.96 14.31 9.00
N ILE A 143 7.06 13.82 8.43
CA ILE A 143 7.72 12.59 8.90
C ILE A 143 8.30 12.80 10.31
N ASP A 144 8.94 13.94 10.60
CA ASP A 144 9.48 14.27 11.93
C ASP A 144 8.36 14.33 12.98
N GLU A 145 7.22 14.95 12.65
CA GLU A 145 6.03 15.00 13.51
C GLU A 145 5.40 13.63 13.75
N ALA A 146 5.38 12.77 12.74
CA ALA A 146 4.93 11.38 12.86
C ALA A 146 5.85 10.59 13.81
N HIS A 147 7.17 10.70 13.62
CA HIS A 147 8.16 10.04 14.47
C HIS A 147 8.10 10.50 15.93
N LEU A 148 7.89 11.80 16.18
CA LEU A 148 7.71 12.34 17.53
C LEU A 148 6.49 11.76 18.25
N ARG A 149 5.49 11.29 17.49
CA ARG A 149 4.27 10.63 17.99
C ARG A 149 4.39 9.10 18.03
N GLY A 150 5.53 8.56 17.62
CA GLY A 150 5.76 7.11 17.56
C GLY A 150 5.12 6.42 16.37
N LEU A 151 4.75 7.15 15.31
CA LEU A 151 4.28 6.62 14.04
C LEU A 151 5.45 6.38 13.09
N MET A 152 5.51 5.20 12.47
CA MET A 152 6.32 4.96 11.28
C MET A 152 5.68 5.65 10.07
N VAL A 153 6.48 5.96 9.06
CA VAL A 153 6.00 6.45 7.77
C VAL A 153 6.56 5.57 6.66
N PHE A 154 5.67 5.03 5.84
CA PHE A 154 5.98 4.22 4.66
C PHE A 154 5.68 5.02 3.40
N LEU A 155 6.38 4.71 2.32
CA LEU A 155 6.13 5.27 1.01
C LEU A 155 5.87 4.16 0.00
N ASP A 156 4.83 4.33 -0.77
CA ASP A 156 4.60 3.54 -1.96
C ASP A 156 5.50 4.05 -3.10
N VAL A 157 6.29 3.15 -3.72
CA VAL A 157 7.26 3.48 -4.77
C VAL A 157 7.00 2.66 -6.03
N VAL A 158 7.04 3.36 -7.17
CA VAL A 158 6.74 2.80 -8.48
C VAL A 158 8.03 2.61 -9.26
N TYR A 159 8.53 1.37 -9.35
CA TYR A 159 9.75 1.03 -10.09
C TYR A 159 9.49 0.14 -11.31
N ASN A 160 8.24 -0.21 -11.58
CA ASN A 160 7.89 -1.03 -12.74
C ASN A 160 7.77 -0.21 -14.03
N HIS A 161 7.56 1.11 -13.95
CA HIS A 161 7.43 2.02 -15.09
C HIS A 161 7.75 3.47 -14.70
N PHE A 162 7.85 4.34 -15.71
CA PHE A 162 7.76 5.79 -15.57
C PHE A 162 6.43 6.28 -16.11
N GLY A 163 5.93 7.37 -15.56
CA GLY A 163 4.73 8.03 -16.05
C GLY A 163 4.84 8.45 -17.53
N PRO A 164 3.69 8.70 -18.19
CA PRO A 164 3.64 8.92 -19.64
C PRO A 164 4.08 10.33 -20.08
N GLU A 165 4.11 11.32 -19.19
CA GLU A 165 4.46 12.72 -19.48
C GLU A 165 5.66 13.16 -18.63
N GLY A 166 6.59 13.92 -19.22
CA GLY A 166 7.77 14.45 -18.54
C GLY A 166 8.98 13.50 -18.47
N ASN A 167 8.87 12.26 -18.93
CA ASN A 167 10.00 11.33 -19.00
C ASN A 167 10.84 11.57 -20.26
N TYR A 168 12.02 12.16 -20.05
CA TYR A 168 12.97 12.42 -21.15
C TYR A 168 14.10 11.38 -21.26
N LEU A 169 14.17 10.40 -20.34
CA LEU A 169 15.25 9.40 -20.32
C LEU A 169 15.41 8.66 -21.65
N GLY A 170 14.31 8.34 -22.34
CA GLY A 170 14.33 7.70 -23.65
C GLY A 170 15.05 8.50 -24.74
N ARG A 171 15.23 9.83 -24.58
CA ARG A 171 15.92 10.71 -25.54
C ARG A 171 17.45 10.58 -25.47
N TYR A 172 18.00 10.36 -24.27
CA TYR A 172 19.45 10.35 -24.07
C TYR A 172 20.00 9.07 -23.43
N ALA A 173 19.14 8.23 -22.87
CA ALA A 173 19.47 6.93 -22.32
C ALA A 173 18.50 5.82 -22.82
N PRO A 174 18.29 5.65 -24.16
CA PRO A 174 17.32 4.71 -24.70
C PRO A 174 17.61 3.26 -24.27
N ALA A 175 18.86 2.93 -23.93
CA ALA A 175 19.23 1.61 -23.43
C ALA A 175 18.61 1.27 -22.06
N PHE A 176 18.01 2.22 -21.35
CA PHE A 176 17.29 1.98 -20.09
C PHE A 176 15.93 1.29 -20.31
N PHE A 177 15.48 1.18 -21.54
CA PHE A 177 14.17 0.64 -21.90
C PHE A 177 14.31 -0.55 -22.85
N THR A 178 13.35 -1.47 -22.78
CA THR A 178 13.22 -2.58 -23.71
C THR A 178 12.19 -2.26 -24.81
N ASP A 179 12.15 -3.09 -25.86
CA ASP A 179 11.09 -3.03 -26.88
C ASP A 179 9.74 -3.58 -26.37
N ALA A 180 9.71 -4.18 -25.19
CA ALA A 180 8.47 -4.64 -24.58
C ALA A 180 7.63 -3.46 -24.10
N HIS A 181 6.32 -3.49 -24.41
CA HIS A 181 5.37 -2.46 -24.01
C HIS A 181 4.59 -2.89 -22.77
N THR A 182 4.50 -1.98 -21.82
CA THR A 182 3.58 -2.05 -20.69
C THR A 182 2.38 -1.12 -20.95
N PRO A 183 1.32 -1.16 -20.15
CA PRO A 183 0.24 -0.18 -20.24
C PRO A 183 0.70 1.28 -20.14
N TRP A 184 1.85 1.54 -19.51
CA TRP A 184 2.42 2.87 -19.29
C TRP A 184 3.54 3.26 -20.26
N GLY A 185 3.94 2.38 -21.19
CA GLY A 185 5.01 2.63 -22.16
C GLY A 185 6.04 1.51 -22.23
N SER A 186 7.27 1.83 -22.67
CA SER A 186 8.35 0.85 -22.77
C SER A 186 8.78 0.36 -21.38
N ALA A 187 8.96 -0.96 -21.23
CA ALA A 187 9.41 -1.56 -19.97
C ALA A 187 10.85 -1.16 -19.64
N ILE A 188 11.14 -0.95 -18.36
CA ILE A 188 12.49 -0.64 -17.86
C ILE A 188 13.37 -1.89 -17.98
N ASP A 189 14.60 -1.70 -18.47
CA ASP A 189 15.60 -2.79 -18.60
C ASP A 189 16.57 -2.81 -17.42
N TYR A 190 16.19 -3.45 -16.33
CA TYR A 190 17.04 -3.60 -15.15
C TYR A 190 18.27 -4.51 -15.34
N ARG A 191 18.50 -5.05 -16.56
CA ARG A 191 19.77 -5.66 -16.95
C ARG A 191 20.86 -4.61 -17.13
N VAL A 192 20.48 -3.36 -17.41
CA VAL A 192 21.40 -2.23 -17.51
C VAL A 192 21.77 -1.76 -16.09
N PRO A 193 23.06 -1.84 -15.70
CA PRO A 193 23.47 -1.55 -14.32
C PRO A 193 23.14 -0.13 -13.86
N GLN A 194 23.16 0.85 -14.77
CA GLN A 194 22.94 2.25 -14.44
C GLN A 194 21.48 2.53 -14.00
N ILE A 195 20.48 2.01 -14.75
CA ILE A 195 19.07 2.22 -14.33
C ILE A 195 18.74 1.39 -13.09
N ARG A 196 19.35 0.22 -12.94
CA ARG A 196 19.21 -0.60 -11.73
C ARG A 196 19.77 0.15 -10.50
N ALA A 197 20.98 0.72 -10.62
CA ALA A 197 21.58 1.53 -9.57
C ALA A 197 20.70 2.77 -9.28
N PHE A 198 20.19 3.44 -10.30
CA PHE A 198 19.32 4.61 -10.18
C PHE A 198 18.08 4.32 -9.33
N ALA A 199 17.42 3.18 -9.54
CA ALA A 199 16.25 2.77 -8.75
C ALA A 199 16.63 2.42 -7.29
N VAL A 200 17.75 1.69 -7.07
CA VAL A 200 18.22 1.34 -5.73
C VAL A 200 18.64 2.58 -4.95
N GLU A 201 19.37 3.49 -5.59
CA GLU A 201 19.80 4.77 -4.98
C GLU A 201 18.59 5.67 -4.66
N ASN A 202 17.55 5.66 -5.51
CA ASN A 202 16.31 6.36 -5.21
C ASN A 202 15.62 5.81 -3.96
N ALA A 203 15.49 4.49 -3.84
CA ALA A 203 14.94 3.87 -2.64
C ALA A 203 15.73 4.26 -1.38
N LEU A 204 17.08 4.25 -1.47
CA LEU A 204 17.94 4.69 -0.38
C LEU A 204 17.79 6.20 -0.09
N SER A 205 17.55 7.03 -1.10
CA SER A 205 17.29 8.48 -0.92
C SER A 205 16.03 8.72 -0.09
N TRP A 206 14.93 8.01 -0.37
CA TRP A 206 13.72 8.08 0.45
C TRP A 206 13.97 7.62 1.90
N LEU A 207 14.69 6.49 2.07
CA LEU A 207 14.98 5.92 3.39
C LEU A 207 15.98 6.77 4.22
N THR A 208 16.88 7.52 3.58
CA THR A 208 17.91 8.35 4.26
C THR A 208 17.53 9.81 4.31
N GLY A 209 17.31 10.45 3.16
CA GLY A 209 17.07 11.88 3.01
C GLY A 209 15.75 12.33 3.66
N TYR A 210 14.71 11.49 3.56
CA TYR A 210 13.39 11.73 4.16
C TYR A 210 13.13 10.87 5.40
N ARG A 211 13.98 9.87 5.68
CA ARG A 211 13.87 8.99 6.84
C ARG A 211 12.59 8.15 6.89
N PHE A 212 12.03 7.77 5.74
CA PHE A 212 10.95 6.77 5.70
C PHE A 212 11.36 5.48 6.43
N ASP A 213 10.43 4.85 7.13
CA ASP A 213 10.65 3.60 7.88
C ASP A 213 10.40 2.36 7.04
N GLY A 214 9.75 2.51 5.89
CA GLY A 214 9.51 1.42 4.96
C GLY A 214 9.12 1.89 3.58
N LEU A 215 9.18 0.94 2.64
CA LEU A 215 8.74 1.12 1.25
C LEU A 215 7.77 -0.02 0.88
N ARG A 216 6.68 0.32 0.22
CA ARG A 216 5.83 -0.61 -0.52
C ARG A 216 6.20 -0.51 -1.99
N LEU A 217 6.52 -1.61 -2.64
CA LEU A 217 6.90 -1.63 -4.05
C LEU A 217 5.69 -2.03 -4.90
N ASP A 218 5.26 -1.09 -5.72
CA ASP A 218 4.16 -1.24 -6.66
C ASP A 218 4.46 -2.29 -7.73
N ALA A 219 3.47 -3.12 -8.04
CA ALA A 219 3.47 -4.07 -9.15
C ALA A 219 4.81 -4.82 -9.32
N ALA A 220 5.38 -5.34 -8.25
CA ALA A 220 6.70 -5.96 -8.22
C ALA A 220 6.84 -7.15 -9.19
N ASN A 221 5.73 -7.81 -9.57
CA ASN A 221 5.69 -8.86 -10.58
C ASN A 221 6.04 -8.35 -11.99
N HIS A 222 5.91 -7.06 -12.28
CA HIS A 222 6.29 -6.44 -13.55
C HIS A 222 7.76 -6.02 -13.60
N ILE A 223 8.49 -6.05 -12.49
CA ILE A 223 9.94 -5.82 -12.45
C ILE A 223 10.65 -7.07 -12.94
N MET A 224 11.23 -7.02 -14.14
CA MET A 224 11.85 -8.18 -14.76
C MET A 224 13.15 -8.56 -14.05
N ALA A 225 13.29 -9.86 -13.74
CA ALA A 225 14.52 -10.46 -13.25
C ALA A 225 15.25 -11.17 -14.40
N ILE A 226 16.59 -11.16 -14.36
CA ILE A 226 17.42 -11.95 -15.27
C ILE A 226 17.62 -13.33 -14.65
N PRO A 227 17.29 -14.43 -15.36
CA PRO A 227 17.54 -15.77 -14.85
C PRO A 227 19.03 -16.00 -14.51
N GLY A 228 19.31 -16.42 -13.27
CA GLY A 228 20.66 -16.70 -12.79
C GLY A 228 21.47 -15.49 -12.33
N GLU A 229 20.93 -14.28 -12.42
CA GLU A 229 21.55 -13.04 -11.90
C GLU A 229 20.74 -12.45 -10.76
N GLN A 230 21.39 -11.58 -9.98
CA GLN A 230 20.75 -10.84 -8.91
C GLN A 230 19.74 -9.84 -9.49
N SER A 231 18.50 -9.87 -8.99
CA SER A 231 17.44 -8.98 -9.47
C SER A 231 17.52 -7.61 -8.80
N MET A 232 16.90 -6.58 -9.44
CA MET A 232 16.76 -5.25 -8.84
C MET A 232 16.08 -5.31 -7.46
N LEU A 233 15.05 -6.15 -7.32
CA LEU A 233 14.36 -6.36 -6.04
C LEU A 233 15.30 -6.88 -4.95
N GLN A 234 16.19 -7.83 -5.31
CA GLN A 234 17.17 -8.37 -4.38
C GLN A 234 18.23 -7.33 -4.00
N ASP A 235 18.76 -6.57 -4.99
CA ASP A 235 19.74 -5.51 -4.75
C ASP A 235 19.18 -4.43 -3.81
N LEU A 236 17.93 -4.00 -4.02
CA LEU A 236 17.25 -3.03 -3.17
C LEU A 236 17.10 -3.55 -1.74
N SER A 237 16.66 -4.79 -1.58
CA SER A 237 16.49 -5.39 -0.25
C SER A 237 17.83 -5.51 0.50
N VAL A 238 18.90 -5.90 -0.18
CA VAL A 238 20.24 -5.95 0.42
C VAL A 238 20.71 -4.57 0.83
N ALA A 239 20.58 -3.57 -0.04
CA ALA A 239 21.01 -2.19 0.23
C ALA A 239 20.24 -1.56 1.40
N ALA A 240 18.92 -1.77 1.46
CA ALA A 240 18.09 -1.34 2.59
C ALA A 240 18.50 -2.03 3.90
N GLY A 241 18.87 -3.32 3.84
CA GLY A 241 19.38 -4.06 4.99
C GLY A 241 20.74 -3.57 5.49
N GLU A 242 21.62 -3.20 4.60
CA GLU A 242 22.91 -2.58 4.96
C GLU A 242 22.70 -1.21 5.61
N LEU A 243 21.79 -0.41 5.09
CA LEU A 243 21.39 0.86 5.68
C LEU A 243 20.80 0.64 7.10
N ALA A 244 19.91 -0.31 7.28
CA ALA A 244 19.33 -0.65 8.57
C ALA A 244 20.40 -1.03 9.60
N LYS A 245 21.37 -1.87 9.21
CA LYS A 245 22.52 -2.24 10.06
C LYS A 245 23.37 -1.04 10.43
N ALA A 246 23.69 -0.18 9.45
CA ALA A 246 24.54 0.98 9.65
C ALA A 246 23.91 2.03 10.58
N THR A 247 22.58 2.18 10.53
CA THR A 247 21.84 3.21 11.28
C THR A 247 21.21 2.69 12.57
N GLY A 248 21.09 1.37 12.73
CA GLY A 248 20.34 0.74 13.82
C GLY A 248 18.83 0.99 13.75
N ARG A 249 18.29 1.32 12.55
CA ARG A 249 16.86 1.55 12.31
C ARG A 249 16.18 0.26 11.87
N HIS A 250 14.93 0.10 12.28
CA HIS A 250 14.02 -0.82 11.62
C HIS A 250 13.63 -0.23 10.26
N ILE A 251 13.89 -0.96 9.19
CA ILE A 251 13.49 -0.63 7.82
C ILE A 251 12.70 -1.80 7.28
N HIS A 252 11.50 -1.52 6.79
CA HIS A 252 10.57 -2.54 6.32
C HIS A 252 10.33 -2.40 4.81
N LEU A 253 10.37 -3.53 4.11
CA LEU A 253 10.08 -3.60 2.69
C LEU A 253 8.87 -4.50 2.47
N VAL A 254 7.88 -3.98 1.76
CA VAL A 254 6.60 -4.64 1.46
C VAL A 254 6.43 -4.73 -0.05
N LEU A 255 5.90 -5.82 -0.56
CA LEU A 255 5.58 -5.99 -1.98
C LEU A 255 4.08 -5.85 -2.22
N GLU A 256 3.74 -5.27 -3.36
CA GLU A 256 2.52 -5.63 -4.06
C GLU A 256 2.91 -6.58 -5.20
N ASN A 257 2.35 -7.79 -5.19
CA ASN A 257 2.76 -8.83 -6.14
C ASN A 257 1.60 -9.78 -6.44
N GLY A 258 0.91 -9.52 -7.54
CA GLY A 258 -0.22 -10.33 -7.99
C GLY A 258 0.10 -11.79 -8.29
N ASP A 259 1.38 -12.14 -8.47
CA ASP A 259 1.82 -13.52 -8.70
C ASP A 259 1.91 -14.37 -7.42
N ASN A 260 1.72 -13.81 -6.22
CA ASN A 260 1.81 -14.51 -4.93
C ASN A 260 3.11 -15.34 -4.75
N ARG A 261 4.26 -14.74 -4.99
CA ARG A 261 5.57 -15.41 -4.93
C ARG A 261 6.11 -15.45 -3.50
N ALA A 262 5.76 -16.50 -2.76
CA ALA A 262 6.21 -16.73 -1.38
C ALA A 262 7.75 -16.77 -1.24
N SER A 263 8.46 -17.19 -2.30
CA SER A 263 9.93 -17.24 -2.34
C SER A 263 10.63 -15.88 -2.18
N LEU A 264 9.93 -14.77 -2.45
CA LEU A 264 10.43 -13.40 -2.25
C LEU A 264 10.30 -12.91 -0.80
N LEU A 265 9.59 -13.65 0.06
CA LEU A 265 9.15 -13.18 1.37
C LEU A 265 9.91 -13.85 2.52
N ASP A 266 10.17 -13.09 3.57
CA ASP A 266 10.67 -13.59 4.86
C ASP A 266 10.44 -12.56 5.98
N ALA A 267 9.33 -12.65 6.70
CA ALA A 267 9.03 -11.74 7.80
C ALA A 267 9.96 -11.91 9.02
N ALA A 268 10.66 -13.04 9.13
CA ALA A 268 11.62 -13.26 10.20
C ALA A 268 12.97 -12.57 9.97
N GLN A 269 13.23 -12.12 8.72
CA GLN A 269 14.50 -11.50 8.36
C GLN A 269 14.52 -10.01 8.76
N ASP A 270 15.27 -9.69 9.81
CA ASP A 270 15.46 -8.34 10.31
C ASP A 270 16.94 -8.10 10.61
N PRO A 271 17.64 -7.20 9.92
CA PRO A 271 17.15 -6.36 8.81
C PRO A 271 16.96 -7.15 7.48
N PRO A 272 16.34 -6.55 6.44
CA PRO A 272 16.20 -7.15 5.10
C PRO A 272 17.53 -7.63 4.53
N ASN A 273 17.53 -8.72 3.78
CA ASN A 273 18.73 -9.25 3.12
C ASN A 273 18.38 -10.11 1.89
N GLY A 274 17.91 -9.45 0.85
CA GLY A 274 17.52 -10.07 -0.40
C GLY A 274 16.07 -10.56 -0.47
N LYS A 275 15.32 -10.44 0.63
CA LYS A 275 13.88 -10.75 0.72
C LYS A 275 13.10 -9.61 1.32
N TYR A 276 11.79 -9.72 1.26
CA TYR A 276 10.83 -8.71 1.70
C TYR A 276 10.10 -9.14 2.96
N ARG A 277 9.78 -8.17 3.81
CA ARG A 277 9.16 -8.40 5.11
C ARG A 277 7.72 -8.84 4.97
N GLY A 278 6.99 -8.22 4.06
CA GLY A 278 5.58 -8.47 3.85
C GLY A 278 5.14 -8.32 2.42
N GLN A 279 3.91 -8.74 2.15
CA GLN A 279 3.22 -8.53 0.89
C GLN A 279 1.77 -8.17 1.16
N TRP A 280 1.25 -7.20 0.40
CA TRP A 280 -0.18 -6.95 0.32
C TRP A 280 -0.91 -8.20 -0.15
N ASN A 281 -1.92 -8.62 0.60
CA ASN A 281 -2.65 -9.86 0.36
C ASN A 281 -3.96 -9.59 -0.37
N ASP A 282 -3.90 -9.40 -1.67
CA ASP A 282 -5.07 -9.17 -2.52
C ASP A 282 -6.08 -10.31 -2.45
N ASP A 283 -5.60 -11.56 -2.33
CA ASP A 283 -6.48 -12.72 -2.16
C ASP A 283 -7.43 -12.55 -0.97
N TYR A 284 -6.92 -12.01 0.15
CA TYR A 284 -7.72 -11.76 1.36
C TYR A 284 -8.81 -10.71 1.11
N HIS A 285 -8.46 -9.61 0.44
CA HIS A 285 -9.43 -8.60 0.02
C HIS A 285 -10.49 -9.20 -0.91
N HIS A 286 -10.05 -9.90 -1.97
CA HIS A 286 -10.97 -10.46 -2.96
C HIS A 286 -12.01 -11.39 -2.34
N VAL A 287 -11.56 -12.24 -1.41
CA VAL A 287 -12.45 -13.16 -0.68
C VAL A 287 -13.49 -12.40 0.13
N TRP A 288 -13.06 -11.38 0.90
CA TRP A 288 -14.01 -10.58 1.69
C TRP A 288 -14.95 -9.79 0.79
N HIS A 289 -14.45 -9.20 -0.29
CA HIS A 289 -15.29 -8.46 -1.23
C HIS A 289 -16.41 -9.36 -1.80
N VAL A 290 -16.06 -10.52 -2.32
CA VAL A 290 -17.05 -11.47 -2.84
C VAL A 290 -18.05 -11.91 -1.76
N MET A 291 -17.57 -12.17 -0.53
CA MET A 291 -18.43 -12.58 0.57
C MET A 291 -19.43 -11.51 1.00
N LEU A 292 -19.00 -10.24 0.99
CA LEU A 292 -19.80 -9.10 1.47
C LEU A 292 -20.76 -8.57 0.40
N THR A 293 -20.35 -8.59 -0.88
CA THR A 293 -21.09 -7.96 -1.97
C THR A 293 -21.76 -8.94 -2.92
N GLY A 294 -21.20 -10.15 -3.05
CA GLY A 294 -21.63 -11.14 -4.06
C GLY A 294 -21.14 -10.81 -5.47
N GLU A 295 -20.31 -9.79 -5.66
CA GLU A 295 -19.78 -9.42 -6.98
C GLU A 295 -18.73 -10.42 -7.45
N LEU A 296 -18.81 -10.85 -8.73
CA LEU A 296 -17.93 -11.84 -9.36
C LEU A 296 -17.36 -11.36 -10.69
N ALA A 297 -17.31 -10.05 -10.93
CA ALA A 297 -16.74 -9.48 -12.16
C ALA A 297 -15.22 -9.37 -12.07
N GLY A 298 -14.52 -9.48 -13.21
CA GLY A 298 -13.06 -9.34 -13.28
C GLY A 298 -12.35 -10.41 -12.45
N TYR A 299 -11.34 -10.01 -11.68
CA TYR A 299 -10.54 -10.92 -10.84
C TYR A 299 -11.35 -11.58 -9.71
N TYR A 300 -12.49 -11.03 -9.30
CA TYR A 300 -13.37 -11.63 -8.29
C TYR A 300 -13.99 -12.97 -8.74
N ALA A 301 -14.04 -13.23 -10.06
CA ALA A 301 -14.56 -14.49 -10.60
C ALA A 301 -13.77 -15.73 -10.15
N ASP A 302 -12.52 -15.55 -9.75
CA ASP A 302 -11.65 -16.60 -9.24
C ASP A 302 -12.01 -17.06 -7.80
N TYR A 303 -12.84 -16.29 -7.04
CA TYR A 303 -13.13 -16.52 -5.62
C TYR A 303 -14.58 -16.97 -5.38
N GLN A 304 -15.02 -17.99 -6.12
CA GLN A 304 -16.42 -18.48 -6.09
C GLN A 304 -16.80 -19.23 -4.81
N THR A 305 -15.81 -19.59 -3.97
CA THR A 305 -16.01 -20.27 -2.69
C THR A 305 -15.51 -19.45 -1.51
N PRO A 306 -15.99 -18.19 -1.30
CA PRO A 306 -15.33 -17.20 -0.47
C PRO A 306 -15.13 -17.63 0.99
N ARG A 307 -16.03 -18.48 1.56
CA ARG A 307 -15.82 -18.99 2.93
C ARG A 307 -14.67 -20.00 3.02
N MET A 308 -14.56 -20.89 2.02
CA MET A 308 -13.45 -21.85 1.96
C MET A 308 -12.14 -21.13 1.66
N ASP A 309 -12.17 -20.14 0.77
CA ASP A 309 -11.02 -19.33 0.40
C ASP A 309 -10.55 -18.47 1.58
N LEU A 310 -11.48 -17.90 2.39
CA LEU A 310 -11.13 -17.21 3.63
C LEU A 310 -10.47 -18.15 4.65
N ALA A 311 -11.03 -19.35 4.84
CA ALA A 311 -10.42 -20.34 5.73
C ALA A 311 -8.99 -20.67 5.27
N ARG A 312 -8.78 -20.84 3.97
CA ARG A 312 -7.46 -21.08 3.40
C ARG A 312 -6.50 -19.90 3.63
N ALA A 313 -6.94 -18.66 3.38
CA ALA A 313 -6.13 -17.46 3.63
C ALA A 313 -5.73 -17.36 5.11
N LEU A 314 -6.64 -17.67 6.02
CA LEU A 314 -6.39 -17.66 7.46
C LEU A 314 -5.47 -18.80 7.93
N ALA A 315 -5.40 -19.92 7.20
CA ALA A 315 -4.58 -21.08 7.53
C ALA A 315 -3.20 -21.08 6.85
N SER A 316 -3.00 -20.31 5.77
CA SER A 316 -1.78 -20.42 4.96
C SER A 316 -1.39 -19.15 4.18
N GLY A 317 -2.04 -18.02 4.43
CA GLY A 317 -1.72 -16.72 3.82
C GLY A 317 -2.40 -16.50 2.47
N PHE A 318 -1.84 -16.99 1.36
CA PHE A 318 -2.45 -16.84 0.05
C PHE A 318 -3.55 -17.88 -0.20
N VAL A 319 -4.54 -17.51 -1.01
CA VAL A 319 -5.53 -18.45 -1.54
C VAL A 319 -4.93 -19.24 -2.72
N TYR A 320 -4.31 -18.53 -3.66
CA TYR A 320 -3.65 -19.15 -4.80
C TYR A 320 -2.20 -19.52 -4.46
N GLN A 321 -1.91 -20.82 -4.46
CA GLN A 321 -0.62 -21.40 -4.11
C GLN A 321 -0.12 -22.42 -5.16
N GLY A 322 -0.42 -22.19 -6.43
CA GLY A 322 -0.10 -23.02 -7.58
C GLY A 322 -1.31 -23.46 -8.39
N GLU A 323 -2.52 -23.13 -7.93
CA GLU A 323 -3.75 -23.45 -8.66
C GLU A 323 -3.90 -22.60 -9.93
N ILE A 324 -4.70 -23.09 -10.87
CA ILE A 324 -5.02 -22.35 -12.09
C ILE A 324 -5.96 -21.19 -11.75
N SER A 325 -5.56 -19.99 -12.10
CA SER A 325 -6.41 -18.80 -12.08
C SER A 325 -7.02 -18.58 -13.47
N GLU A 326 -8.34 -18.54 -13.56
CA GLU A 326 -9.04 -18.28 -14.82
C GLU A 326 -8.81 -16.85 -15.30
N PHE A 327 -8.81 -15.89 -14.37
CA PHE A 327 -8.60 -14.47 -14.66
C PHE A 327 -7.17 -14.19 -15.15
N TRP A 328 -6.14 -14.76 -14.52
CA TRP A 328 -4.74 -14.58 -14.90
C TRP A 328 -4.29 -15.43 -16.10
N GLY A 329 -5.21 -15.65 -17.04
CA GLY A 329 -4.90 -16.27 -18.32
C GLY A 329 -4.78 -17.80 -18.26
N LYS A 330 -5.51 -18.45 -17.34
CA LYS A 330 -5.54 -19.91 -17.17
C LYS A 330 -4.17 -20.52 -16.87
N LYS A 331 -3.41 -19.85 -16.03
CA LYS A 331 -2.07 -20.28 -15.63
C LYS A 331 -2.03 -20.58 -14.13
N PRO A 332 -1.08 -21.42 -13.67
CA PRO A 332 -0.80 -21.54 -12.25
C PRO A 332 -0.44 -20.18 -11.65
N ARG A 333 -1.04 -19.85 -10.50
CA ARG A 333 -0.76 -18.63 -9.76
C ARG A 333 -0.36 -18.98 -8.33
N GLY A 334 0.68 -18.30 -7.83
CA GLY A 334 1.13 -18.42 -6.46
C GLY A 334 2.11 -19.54 -6.18
N GLU A 335 2.69 -19.48 -5.01
CA GLU A 335 3.58 -20.47 -4.41
C GLU A 335 3.05 -20.87 -3.03
N ALA A 336 3.39 -22.06 -2.53
CA ALA A 336 3.03 -22.50 -1.19
C ALA A 336 3.54 -21.52 -0.13
N SER A 337 2.66 -21.03 0.74
CA SER A 337 2.95 -19.95 1.68
C SER A 337 2.71 -20.30 3.16
N GLY A 338 2.18 -21.49 3.46
CA GLY A 338 1.82 -21.89 4.82
C GLY A 338 2.99 -22.02 5.81
N GLU A 339 4.22 -22.10 5.33
CA GLU A 339 5.42 -22.12 6.17
C GLU A 339 5.93 -20.72 6.55
N LEU A 340 5.42 -19.67 5.90
CA LEU A 340 5.75 -18.29 6.24
C LEU A 340 5.06 -17.88 7.55
N PRO A 341 5.67 -16.99 8.36
CA PRO A 341 4.97 -16.41 9.50
C PRO A 341 3.71 -15.65 9.08
N PRO A 342 2.60 -15.70 9.85
CA PRO A 342 1.38 -14.96 9.51
C PRO A 342 1.62 -13.45 9.29
N ALA A 343 2.53 -12.85 10.05
CA ALA A 343 2.88 -11.44 9.90
C ALA A 343 3.54 -11.08 8.54
N THR A 344 3.84 -12.07 7.67
CA THR A 344 4.27 -11.82 6.30
C THR A 344 3.17 -11.22 5.42
N PHE A 345 1.90 -11.43 5.78
CA PHE A 345 0.76 -11.01 4.97
C PHE A 345 0.18 -9.71 5.51
N VAL A 346 0.11 -8.68 4.66
CA VAL A 346 -0.61 -7.44 4.96
C VAL A 346 -2.05 -7.61 4.49
N ASN A 347 -2.96 -7.80 5.44
CA ASN A 347 -4.38 -8.05 5.16
C ASN A 347 -5.19 -6.76 5.26
N PHE A 348 -6.05 -6.53 4.30
CA PHE A 348 -6.93 -5.37 4.22
C PHE A 348 -8.30 -5.75 3.65
N LEU A 349 -9.32 -4.98 3.97
CA LEU A 349 -10.65 -5.13 3.40
C LEU A 349 -10.80 -4.32 2.11
N GLN A 350 -10.10 -3.20 2.01
CA GLN A 350 -10.09 -2.32 0.86
C GLN A 350 -8.80 -1.48 0.87
N ASN A 351 -8.39 -1.02 -0.31
CA ASN A 351 -7.34 -0.02 -0.50
C ASN A 351 -7.70 0.89 -1.69
N HIS A 352 -6.81 1.81 -2.08
CA HIS A 352 -7.05 2.75 -3.17
C HIS A 352 -7.43 2.04 -4.48
N ASP A 353 -6.79 0.91 -4.79
CA ASP A 353 -6.89 0.25 -6.10
C ASP A 353 -8.27 -0.38 -6.31
N GLN A 354 -8.76 -1.16 -5.33
CA GLN A 354 -10.08 -1.78 -5.47
C GLN A 354 -11.23 -0.78 -5.37
N ILE A 355 -11.10 0.26 -4.54
CA ILE A 355 -12.10 1.33 -4.47
C ILE A 355 -12.08 2.15 -5.77
N GLY A 356 -10.91 2.60 -6.19
CA GLY A 356 -10.76 3.54 -7.29
C GLY A 356 -10.93 2.92 -8.68
N ASN A 357 -10.84 1.60 -8.79
CA ASN A 357 -11.20 0.86 -10.00
C ASN A 357 -12.68 0.45 -10.05
N ARG A 358 -13.51 1.00 -9.17
CA ARG A 358 -14.96 0.95 -9.31
C ARG A 358 -15.46 2.18 -10.09
N PRO A 359 -16.53 2.05 -10.90
CA PRO A 359 -17.01 3.17 -11.74
C PRO A 359 -17.36 4.44 -10.97
N LEU A 360 -17.86 4.32 -9.74
CA LEU A 360 -18.25 5.45 -8.88
C LEU A 360 -17.31 5.62 -7.69
N GLY A 361 -16.26 4.79 -7.57
CA GLY A 361 -15.33 4.83 -6.45
C GLY A 361 -15.93 4.47 -5.10
N GLU A 362 -16.95 3.59 -5.06
CA GLU A 362 -17.68 3.26 -3.84
C GLU A 362 -16.85 2.39 -2.90
N ARG A 363 -16.92 2.72 -1.61
CA ARG A 363 -16.33 1.95 -0.51
C ARG A 363 -17.24 0.80 -0.07
N LEU A 364 -16.67 -0.18 0.64
CA LEU A 364 -17.43 -1.29 1.23
C LEU A 364 -18.58 -0.81 2.13
N GLU A 365 -18.42 0.34 2.81
CA GLU A 365 -19.44 0.97 3.64
C GLU A 365 -20.75 1.28 2.87
N SER A 366 -20.65 1.47 1.56
CA SER A 366 -21.81 1.68 0.68
C SER A 366 -22.33 0.39 0.04
N LEU A 367 -21.59 -0.71 0.13
CA LEU A 367 -21.86 -1.97 -0.58
C LEU A 367 -22.36 -3.10 0.36
N ALA A 368 -22.01 -3.03 1.64
CA ALA A 368 -22.33 -4.07 2.62
C ALA A 368 -22.98 -3.48 3.87
N SER A 369 -23.65 -4.31 4.65
CA SER A 369 -24.27 -3.85 5.89
C SER A 369 -23.22 -3.54 6.97
N PRO A 370 -23.47 -2.58 7.87
CA PRO A 370 -22.54 -2.24 8.96
C PRO A 370 -22.10 -3.46 9.78
N ARG A 371 -23.02 -4.39 10.05
CA ARG A 371 -22.76 -5.60 10.83
C ARG A 371 -21.79 -6.56 10.12
N GLN A 372 -21.90 -6.67 8.81
CA GLN A 372 -20.98 -7.46 7.98
C GLN A 372 -19.58 -6.88 8.02
N ILE A 373 -19.46 -5.56 7.85
CA ILE A 373 -18.18 -4.86 7.88
C ILE A 373 -17.53 -4.94 9.27
N GLU A 374 -18.30 -4.77 10.35
CA GLU A 374 -17.82 -4.90 11.73
C GLU A 374 -17.25 -6.31 12.00
N ALA A 375 -17.93 -7.36 11.50
CA ALA A 375 -17.43 -8.72 11.60
C ALA A 375 -16.13 -8.91 10.81
N ALA A 376 -16.04 -8.38 9.59
CA ALA A 376 -14.85 -8.44 8.76
C ALA A 376 -13.66 -7.68 9.41
N LEU A 377 -13.91 -6.48 9.96
CA LEU A 377 -12.91 -5.71 10.71
C LEU A 377 -12.43 -6.46 11.95
N ALA A 378 -13.34 -7.07 12.72
CA ALA A 378 -12.96 -7.85 13.89
C ALA A 378 -12.09 -9.07 13.55
N VAL A 379 -12.31 -9.68 12.38
CA VAL A 379 -11.43 -10.75 11.87
C VAL A 379 -10.10 -10.17 11.42
N THR A 380 -10.09 -9.12 10.62
CA THR A 380 -8.88 -8.53 10.03
C THR A 380 -7.96 -7.93 11.09
N LEU A 381 -8.49 -7.13 12.02
CA LEU A 381 -7.69 -6.40 12.99
C LEU A 381 -7.14 -7.29 14.13
N LEU A 382 -7.79 -8.42 14.42
CA LEU A 382 -7.35 -9.34 15.47
C LEU A 382 -6.64 -10.61 14.96
N ALA A 383 -6.63 -10.87 13.65
CA ALA A 383 -5.82 -11.93 13.08
C ALA A 383 -4.31 -11.64 13.22
N PRO A 384 -3.42 -12.66 13.27
CA PRO A 384 -1.99 -12.46 13.48
C PRO A 384 -1.25 -11.93 12.24
N MET A 385 -1.95 -11.64 11.15
CA MET A 385 -1.43 -10.93 9.98
C MET A 385 -1.30 -9.43 10.30
N VAL A 386 -0.51 -8.70 9.51
CA VAL A 386 -0.42 -7.23 9.62
C VAL A 386 -1.68 -6.60 9.02
N PRO A 387 -2.46 -5.84 9.76
CA PRO A 387 -3.64 -5.19 9.21
C PRO A 387 -3.29 -3.86 8.55
N MET A 388 -3.99 -3.56 7.45
CA MET A 388 -4.00 -2.26 6.81
C MET A 388 -5.45 -1.77 6.66
N LEU A 389 -5.65 -0.49 6.93
CA LEU A 389 -6.88 0.25 6.68
C LEU A 389 -6.62 1.26 5.55
N PHE A 390 -7.67 1.63 4.84
CA PHE A 390 -7.63 2.77 3.93
C PHE A 390 -8.16 4.03 4.62
N GLN A 391 -7.61 5.20 4.29
CA GLN A 391 -8.00 6.49 4.90
C GLN A 391 -9.52 6.65 5.05
N GLY A 392 -9.99 6.93 6.26
CA GLY A 392 -11.42 7.07 6.59
C GLY A 392 -12.16 5.77 6.91
N GLU A 393 -11.56 4.61 6.67
CA GLU A 393 -12.16 3.30 6.98
C GLU A 393 -12.32 3.11 8.50
N GLU A 394 -11.42 3.69 9.29
CA GLU A 394 -11.42 3.58 10.74
C GLU A 394 -12.67 4.19 11.39
N TRP A 395 -13.34 5.13 10.73
CA TRP A 395 -14.64 5.64 11.18
C TRP A 395 -15.80 5.31 10.23
N GLY A 396 -15.54 4.51 9.18
CA GLY A 396 -16.57 4.11 8.22
C GLY A 396 -17.02 5.25 7.31
N SER A 397 -16.07 6.01 6.77
CA SER A 397 -16.34 7.04 5.76
C SER A 397 -16.96 6.42 4.51
N THR A 398 -18.00 7.07 3.99
CA THR A 398 -18.62 6.73 2.70
C THR A 398 -18.16 7.64 1.56
N VAL A 399 -17.23 8.56 1.83
CA VAL A 399 -16.63 9.42 0.80
C VAL A 399 -15.97 8.53 -0.25
N PRO A 400 -16.34 8.62 -1.53
CA PRO A 400 -15.80 7.77 -2.58
C PRO A 400 -14.31 8.08 -2.83
N PHE A 401 -13.62 7.16 -3.50
CA PHE A 401 -12.26 7.40 -3.95
C PHE A 401 -12.10 6.95 -5.42
N PRO A 402 -12.73 7.67 -6.38
CA PRO A 402 -12.60 7.34 -7.80
C PRO A 402 -11.20 7.62 -8.32
N PHE A 403 -10.83 6.99 -9.44
CA PHE A 403 -9.61 7.34 -10.15
C PHE A 403 -9.67 8.77 -10.68
N PHE A 404 -8.60 9.54 -10.47
CA PHE A 404 -8.44 10.91 -10.97
C PHE A 404 -7.01 11.16 -11.46
N CYS A 405 -6.86 12.04 -12.46
CA CYS A 405 -5.60 12.47 -13.05
C CYS A 405 -5.70 13.88 -13.65
N ASP A 406 -4.57 14.46 -14.08
CA ASP A 406 -4.51 15.83 -14.59
C ASP A 406 -3.84 15.93 -15.95
N PHE A 407 -3.95 14.91 -16.78
CA PHE A 407 -3.39 14.90 -18.13
C PHE A 407 -4.02 15.91 -19.05
N GLN A 408 -3.25 16.36 -20.06
CA GLN A 408 -3.69 17.34 -21.02
C GLN A 408 -3.68 16.77 -22.46
N GLY A 409 -4.33 17.47 -23.39
CA GLY A 409 -4.30 17.15 -24.82
C GLY A 409 -4.72 15.73 -25.19
N GLY A 410 -3.94 15.08 -26.04
CA GLY A 410 -4.28 13.75 -26.58
C GLY A 410 -4.28 12.63 -25.52
N LEU A 411 -3.46 12.73 -24.47
CA LEU A 411 -3.44 11.76 -23.38
C LEU A 411 -4.73 11.85 -22.56
N ALA A 412 -5.21 13.05 -22.27
CA ALA A 412 -6.50 13.28 -21.61
C ALA A 412 -7.65 12.59 -22.36
N GLU A 413 -7.70 12.75 -23.70
CA GLU A 413 -8.71 12.10 -24.53
C GLU A 413 -8.58 10.57 -24.51
N ALA A 414 -7.33 10.06 -24.52
CA ALA A 414 -7.06 8.63 -24.47
C ALA A 414 -7.54 8.00 -23.13
N VAL A 415 -7.29 8.68 -22.02
CA VAL A 415 -7.73 8.24 -20.68
C VAL A 415 -9.26 8.22 -20.60
N ARG A 416 -9.95 9.29 -21.00
CA ARG A 416 -11.42 9.31 -21.05
C ARG A 416 -12.00 8.18 -21.90
N LYS A 417 -11.39 7.95 -23.06
CA LYS A 417 -11.83 6.88 -23.97
C LYS A 417 -11.59 5.50 -23.36
N GLY A 418 -10.43 5.28 -22.75
CA GLY A 418 -10.08 4.04 -22.08
C GLY A 418 -11.07 3.71 -20.97
N ARG A 419 -11.32 4.65 -20.06
CA ARG A 419 -12.28 4.47 -18.95
C ARG A 419 -13.72 4.24 -19.45
N LYS A 420 -14.16 4.94 -20.50
CA LYS A 420 -15.46 4.68 -21.14
C LYS A 420 -15.59 3.28 -21.72
N GLN A 421 -14.51 2.73 -22.27
CA GLN A 421 -14.51 1.36 -22.79
C GLN A 421 -14.50 0.33 -21.67
N GLU A 422 -13.69 0.53 -20.65
CA GLU A 422 -13.58 -0.34 -19.49
C GLU A 422 -14.91 -0.44 -18.71
N TYR A 423 -15.56 0.68 -18.50
CA TYR A 423 -16.82 0.79 -17.75
C TYR A 423 -18.05 1.04 -18.63
N ALA A 424 -18.07 0.55 -19.88
CA ALA A 424 -19.18 0.78 -20.80
C ALA A 424 -20.56 0.45 -20.19
N TRP A 425 -20.66 -0.66 -19.43
CA TRP A 425 -21.86 -1.06 -18.71
C TRP A 425 -22.31 -0.05 -17.63
N ALA A 426 -21.35 0.59 -16.96
CA ALA A 426 -21.66 1.59 -15.94
C ALA A 426 -22.13 2.91 -16.57
N TYR A 427 -21.53 3.32 -17.69
CA TYR A 427 -22.02 4.47 -18.45
C TYR A 427 -23.43 4.23 -19.03
N GLU A 428 -23.76 2.99 -19.43
CA GLU A 428 -25.13 2.63 -19.83
C GLU A 428 -26.12 2.72 -18.66
N LYS A 429 -25.70 2.35 -17.45
CA LYS A 429 -26.55 2.31 -16.26
C LYS A 429 -26.68 3.66 -15.53
N TYR A 430 -25.58 4.38 -15.39
CA TYR A 430 -25.47 5.58 -14.55
C TYR A 430 -25.26 6.87 -15.38
N GLY A 431 -24.91 6.78 -16.67
CA GLY A 431 -24.72 7.94 -17.54
C GLY A 431 -23.65 8.90 -17.02
N ASP A 432 -24.04 10.17 -16.86
CA ASP A 432 -23.17 11.25 -16.39
C ASP A 432 -22.84 11.19 -14.88
N GLU A 433 -23.39 10.22 -14.12
CA GLU A 433 -23.01 10.01 -12.73
C GLU A 433 -21.62 9.36 -12.60
N VAL A 434 -21.11 8.70 -13.68
CA VAL A 434 -19.75 8.16 -13.69
C VAL A 434 -18.76 9.33 -13.76
N PRO A 435 -17.88 9.53 -12.75
CA PRO A 435 -16.98 10.68 -12.72
C PRO A 435 -16.02 10.70 -13.92
N ASP A 436 -15.79 11.87 -14.50
CA ASP A 436 -14.69 12.09 -15.45
C ASP A 436 -13.37 12.15 -14.64
N PRO A 437 -12.40 11.25 -14.88
CA PRO A 437 -11.16 11.25 -14.12
C PRO A 437 -10.33 12.53 -14.23
N LEU A 438 -10.60 13.35 -15.25
CA LEU A 438 -9.90 14.61 -15.53
C LEU A 438 -10.62 15.83 -14.94
N ASP A 439 -11.83 15.65 -14.42
CA ASP A 439 -12.57 16.74 -13.80
C ASP A 439 -12.00 17.03 -12.40
N PRO A 440 -11.67 18.30 -12.07
CA PRO A 440 -11.28 18.68 -10.71
C PRO A 440 -12.28 18.26 -9.63
N GLU A 441 -13.58 18.20 -9.95
CA GLU A 441 -14.63 17.76 -9.02
C GLU A 441 -14.47 16.29 -8.65
N THR A 442 -13.86 15.46 -9.50
CA THR A 442 -13.61 14.05 -9.21
C THR A 442 -12.61 13.89 -8.06
N LEU A 443 -11.49 14.64 -8.05
CA LEU A 443 -10.59 14.69 -6.90
C LEU A 443 -11.31 15.27 -5.67
N GLN A 444 -12.05 16.38 -5.85
CA GLN A 444 -12.74 17.03 -4.74
C GLN A 444 -13.76 16.11 -4.07
N SER A 445 -14.42 15.22 -4.84
CA SER A 445 -15.36 14.22 -4.31
C SER A 445 -14.68 13.16 -3.42
N ALA A 446 -13.38 12.97 -3.57
CA ALA A 446 -12.57 12.00 -2.80
C ALA A 446 -11.98 12.58 -1.50
N VAL A 447 -12.09 13.91 -1.29
CA VAL A 447 -11.54 14.57 -0.10
C VAL A 447 -12.32 14.18 1.14
N LEU A 448 -11.63 13.67 2.17
CA LEU A 448 -12.24 13.26 3.43
C LEU A 448 -12.88 14.45 4.15
N ASP A 449 -14.08 14.22 4.69
CA ASP A 449 -14.78 15.19 5.52
C ASP A 449 -14.41 15.00 7.01
N TRP A 450 -13.72 15.98 7.56
CA TRP A 450 -13.29 16.02 8.97
C TRP A 450 -14.19 16.94 9.83
N THR A 451 -15.31 17.43 9.30
CA THR A 451 -16.14 18.43 10.01
C THR A 451 -16.97 17.86 11.16
N GLY A 452 -17.08 16.54 11.23
CA GLY A 452 -17.74 15.83 12.33
C GLY A 452 -18.20 14.44 11.90
N HIS A 453 -18.35 13.55 12.87
CA HIS A 453 -18.83 12.19 12.66
C HIS A 453 -20.32 12.08 13.00
N THR A 454 -21.04 11.21 12.29
CA THR A 454 -22.35 10.73 12.72
C THR A 454 -22.23 9.79 13.93
N PRO A 455 -23.31 9.54 14.69
CA PRO A 455 -23.27 8.57 15.77
C PRO A 455 -22.81 7.17 15.35
N GLU A 456 -23.12 6.75 14.12
CA GLU A 456 -22.69 5.47 13.54
C GLU A 456 -21.18 5.46 13.26
N GLN A 457 -20.65 6.59 12.77
CA GLN A 457 -19.20 6.76 12.54
C GLN A 457 -18.42 6.81 13.85
N ASP A 458 -18.94 7.48 14.87
CA ASP A 458 -18.36 7.48 16.22
C ASP A 458 -18.34 6.06 16.81
N ALA A 459 -19.41 5.30 16.62
CA ALA A 459 -19.48 3.90 17.07
C ALA A 459 -18.46 3.01 16.33
N ARG A 460 -18.29 3.20 15.00
CA ARG A 460 -17.28 2.50 14.20
C ARG A 460 -15.86 2.84 14.67
N LEU A 461 -15.56 4.11 14.88
CA LEU A 461 -14.25 4.56 15.36
C LEU A 461 -13.95 3.98 16.76
N ALA A 462 -14.95 3.94 17.64
CA ALA A 462 -14.81 3.33 18.95
C ALA A 462 -14.52 1.82 18.86
N LEU A 463 -15.19 1.11 17.97
CA LEU A 463 -14.94 -0.32 17.69
C LEU A 463 -13.51 -0.55 17.19
N VAL A 464 -13.05 0.22 16.20
CA VAL A 464 -11.69 0.07 15.66
C VAL A 464 -10.64 0.35 16.73
N ARG A 465 -10.83 1.39 17.56
CA ARG A 465 -9.97 1.71 18.71
C ARG A 465 -9.91 0.56 19.72
N GLU A 466 -11.04 -0.04 20.04
CA GLU A 466 -11.11 -1.19 20.95
C GLU A 466 -10.34 -2.40 20.38
N LEU A 467 -10.58 -2.74 19.12
CA LEU A 467 -9.91 -3.84 18.44
C LEU A 467 -8.39 -3.63 18.36
N LEU A 468 -7.93 -2.44 17.98
CA LEU A 468 -6.50 -2.13 17.90
C LEU A 468 -5.84 -2.07 19.28
N ALA A 469 -6.50 -1.53 20.30
CA ALA A 469 -5.99 -1.59 21.68
C ALA A 469 -5.81 -3.03 22.15
N LEU A 470 -6.78 -3.90 21.84
CA LEU A 470 -6.68 -5.33 22.15
C LEU A 470 -5.55 -6.00 21.36
N ARG A 471 -5.42 -5.70 20.05
CA ARG A 471 -4.32 -6.19 19.22
C ARG A 471 -2.96 -5.84 19.83
N HIS A 472 -2.74 -4.56 20.19
CA HIS A 472 -1.48 -4.12 20.78
C HIS A 472 -1.19 -4.79 22.10
N LYS A 473 -2.21 -5.05 22.91
CA LYS A 473 -2.05 -5.68 24.22
C LYS A 473 -1.85 -7.19 24.14
N GLU A 474 -2.64 -7.89 23.33
CA GLU A 474 -2.74 -9.35 23.41
C GLU A 474 -2.09 -10.07 22.21
N ILE A 475 -2.02 -9.45 21.04
CA ILE A 475 -1.61 -10.13 19.80
C ILE A 475 -0.19 -9.73 19.40
N ALA A 476 0.07 -8.44 19.23
CA ALA A 476 1.37 -7.95 18.77
C ALA A 476 2.57 -8.48 19.58
N PRO A 477 2.53 -8.54 20.92
CA PRO A 477 3.65 -9.08 21.72
C PRO A 477 3.93 -10.57 21.49
N ARG A 478 2.99 -11.29 20.85
CA ARG A 478 3.04 -12.74 20.62
C ARG A 478 3.29 -13.12 19.17
N LEU A 479 3.43 -12.13 18.25
CA LEU A 479 3.58 -12.39 16.82
C LEU A 479 4.94 -12.95 16.45
N LYS A 480 5.99 -12.55 17.15
CA LYS A 480 7.34 -13.06 16.86
C LYS A 480 7.41 -14.57 17.10
N GLY A 481 7.62 -15.33 16.01
CA GLY A 481 7.61 -16.79 16.05
C GLY A 481 6.21 -17.42 15.95
N ALA A 482 5.16 -16.63 15.72
CA ALA A 482 3.83 -17.15 15.44
C ALA A 482 3.81 -17.95 14.13
N ARG A 483 2.93 -18.97 14.08
CA ARG A 483 2.75 -19.86 12.93
C ARG A 483 1.27 -20.11 12.67
N PHE A 484 0.97 -20.40 11.42
CA PHE A 484 -0.34 -20.89 11.04
C PHE A 484 -0.69 -22.18 11.79
N GLY A 485 -1.97 -22.32 12.11
CA GLY A 485 -2.62 -23.55 12.49
C GLY A 485 -3.65 -23.92 11.42
N ASP A 486 -4.75 -24.53 11.83
CA ASP A 486 -5.82 -24.93 10.92
C ASP A 486 -6.96 -23.90 10.88
N ALA A 487 -7.64 -23.83 9.75
CA ALA A 487 -8.91 -23.14 9.62
C ALA A 487 -9.93 -24.03 8.89
N ALA A 488 -11.18 -23.93 9.27
CA ALA A 488 -12.27 -24.70 8.70
C ALA A 488 -13.55 -23.88 8.63
N THR A 489 -14.40 -24.21 7.66
CA THR A 489 -15.73 -23.63 7.49
C THR A 489 -16.77 -24.73 7.35
N ALA A 490 -18.02 -24.42 7.69
CA ALA A 490 -19.17 -25.31 7.49
C ALA A 490 -20.25 -24.64 6.64
N ASP A 491 -21.11 -25.43 6.04
CA ASP A 491 -22.23 -24.94 5.22
C ASP A 491 -23.19 -24.01 5.98
N SER A 492 -23.22 -24.15 7.31
CA SER A 492 -23.98 -23.25 8.19
C SER A 492 -23.47 -21.80 8.21
N GLY A 493 -22.27 -21.54 7.71
CA GLY A 493 -21.56 -20.24 7.80
C GLY A 493 -20.62 -20.13 8.99
N LEU A 494 -20.44 -21.21 9.78
CA LEU A 494 -19.42 -21.26 10.82
C LEU A 494 -18.04 -21.22 10.19
N LEU A 495 -17.19 -20.32 10.68
CA LEU A 495 -15.75 -20.27 10.44
C LEU A 495 -15.03 -20.48 11.77
N SER A 496 -14.05 -21.36 11.79
CA SER A 496 -13.10 -21.50 12.90
C SER A 496 -11.67 -21.47 12.38
N ALA A 497 -10.79 -20.79 13.10
CA ALA A 497 -9.35 -20.76 12.78
C ALA A 497 -8.54 -20.70 14.08
N HIS A 498 -7.30 -21.18 14.02
CA HIS A 498 -6.37 -21.02 15.13
C HIS A 498 -4.93 -20.82 14.65
N TRP A 499 -4.13 -20.21 15.51
CA TRP A 499 -2.71 -19.94 15.27
C TRP A 499 -1.91 -20.26 16.51
N HIS A 500 -0.69 -20.76 16.30
CA HIS A 500 0.29 -20.98 17.36
C HIS A 500 1.09 -19.70 17.56
N MET A 501 0.92 -19.04 18.68
CA MET A 501 1.61 -17.78 18.98
C MET A 501 3.03 -18.02 19.47
N GLY A 502 3.88 -17.00 19.36
CA GLY A 502 5.31 -17.14 19.67
C GLY A 502 5.63 -17.38 21.15
N ASP A 503 4.71 -17.09 22.06
CA ASP A 503 4.82 -17.39 23.49
C ASP A 503 4.29 -18.79 23.88
N GLY A 504 3.88 -19.59 22.91
CA GLY A 504 3.32 -20.93 23.10
C GLY A 504 1.80 -20.96 23.33
N THR A 505 1.14 -19.81 23.41
CA THR A 505 -0.33 -19.75 23.48
C THR A 505 -0.95 -20.03 22.11
N THR A 506 -2.25 -20.31 22.09
CA THR A 506 -3.04 -20.47 20.87
C THR A 506 -4.08 -19.35 20.78
N LEU A 507 -4.05 -18.60 19.69
CA LEU A 507 -5.10 -17.65 19.32
C LEU A 507 -6.18 -18.40 18.51
N ARG A 508 -7.47 -18.20 18.84
CA ARG A 508 -8.59 -18.89 18.20
C ARG A 508 -9.67 -17.92 17.79
N LEU A 509 -10.13 -18.09 16.56
CA LEU A 509 -11.29 -17.41 15.97
C LEU A 509 -12.48 -18.40 15.89
N THR A 510 -13.65 -17.92 16.26
CA THR A 510 -14.94 -18.56 15.95
C THR A 510 -15.88 -17.48 15.44
N ALA A 511 -16.38 -17.63 14.22
CA ALA A 511 -17.26 -16.65 13.60
C ALA A 511 -18.47 -17.31 12.93
N ASN A 512 -19.59 -16.63 12.97
CA ASN A 512 -20.75 -16.90 12.13
C ASN A 512 -20.79 -15.90 10.98
N LEU A 513 -20.37 -16.31 9.80
CA LEU A 513 -20.39 -15.49 8.58
C LEU A 513 -21.60 -15.82 7.72
N SER A 514 -22.79 -15.77 8.32
CA SER A 514 -24.07 -15.97 7.65
C SER A 514 -25.17 -15.08 8.25
N ASP A 515 -26.30 -14.96 7.54
CA ASP A 515 -27.47 -14.18 7.96
C ASP A 515 -28.43 -14.94 8.90
N LYS A 516 -27.98 -16.08 9.42
CA LYS A 516 -28.79 -16.94 10.29
C LYS A 516 -28.10 -17.22 11.62
N ASP A 517 -28.92 -17.44 12.67
CA ASP A 517 -28.39 -18.01 13.91
C ASP A 517 -27.89 -19.44 13.67
N ILE A 518 -26.67 -19.74 14.10
CA ILE A 518 -26.09 -21.08 14.01
C ILE A 518 -25.78 -21.66 15.39
N ALA A 519 -25.55 -22.95 15.50
CA ALA A 519 -25.11 -23.56 16.75
C ALA A 519 -23.68 -23.11 17.09
N ARG A 520 -23.45 -22.75 18.35
CA ARG A 520 -22.10 -22.47 18.85
C ARG A 520 -21.35 -23.80 19.04
N PRO A 521 -20.11 -23.95 18.55
CA PRO A 521 -19.29 -25.11 18.89
C PRO A 521 -19.07 -25.24 20.41
N SER A 522 -19.08 -26.48 20.90
CA SER A 522 -18.93 -26.78 22.34
C SER A 522 -17.48 -26.74 22.84
N ASP A 523 -16.52 -26.67 21.91
CA ASP A 523 -15.09 -26.88 22.11
C ASP A 523 -14.25 -25.59 22.12
N ALA A 524 -14.90 -24.43 22.32
CA ALA A 524 -14.20 -23.16 22.48
C ALA A 524 -13.32 -23.19 23.75
N THR A 525 -12.02 -23.45 23.59
CA THR A 525 -11.02 -23.46 24.66
C THR A 525 -10.27 -22.12 24.70
N GLY A 526 -9.82 -21.71 25.88
CA GLY A 526 -9.11 -20.45 26.10
C GLY A 526 -9.99 -19.36 26.74
N THR A 527 -9.34 -18.27 27.12
CA THR A 527 -10.03 -17.10 27.69
C THR A 527 -10.56 -16.23 26.54
N PRO A 528 -11.86 -15.86 26.55
CA PRO A 528 -12.36 -14.92 25.57
C PRO A 528 -11.67 -13.57 25.75
N ILE A 529 -11.12 -13.04 24.66
CA ILE A 529 -10.46 -11.74 24.63
C ILE A 529 -11.32 -10.70 23.92
N TRP A 530 -12.20 -11.12 22.99
CA TRP A 530 -13.13 -10.23 22.32
C TRP A 530 -14.39 -10.97 21.86
N GLY A 531 -15.50 -10.26 21.83
CA GLY A 531 -16.80 -10.80 21.48
C GLY A 531 -17.37 -11.67 22.59
N SER A 532 -18.65 -11.57 22.83
CA SER A 532 -19.37 -12.42 23.80
C SER A 532 -20.70 -12.84 23.22
N VAL A 533 -21.06 -14.09 23.43
CA VAL A 533 -22.37 -14.62 23.05
C VAL A 533 -22.95 -15.37 24.22
N SER A 534 -24.15 -14.98 24.63
CA SER A 534 -24.92 -15.70 25.66
C SER A 534 -25.64 -16.89 25.02
N GLY A 535 -25.53 -18.08 25.65
CA GLY A 535 -26.17 -19.30 25.22
C GLY A 535 -25.38 -20.13 24.21
N ASN A 536 -26.09 -21.02 23.51
CA ASN A 536 -25.51 -22.03 22.61
C ASN A 536 -25.68 -21.71 21.11
N ARG A 537 -25.99 -20.46 20.77
CA ARG A 537 -26.15 -20.02 19.37
C ARG A 537 -25.22 -18.81 19.11
N LEU A 538 -24.72 -18.72 17.89
CA LEU A 538 -23.98 -17.57 17.37
C LEU A 538 -24.95 -16.77 16.49
N PRO A 539 -25.22 -15.50 16.82
CA PRO A 539 -26.01 -14.61 15.98
C PRO A 539 -25.38 -14.42 14.60
N PRO A 540 -26.14 -13.94 13.58
CA PRO A 540 -25.60 -13.57 12.29
C PRO A 540 -24.40 -12.61 12.44
N TRP A 541 -23.36 -12.81 11.62
CA TRP A 541 -22.18 -11.96 11.55
C TRP A 541 -21.55 -11.66 12.93
N SER A 542 -21.45 -12.68 13.77
CA SER A 542 -20.83 -12.60 15.10
C SER A 542 -19.44 -13.24 15.09
N VAL A 543 -18.52 -12.61 15.79
CA VAL A 543 -17.11 -13.00 15.88
C VAL A 543 -16.71 -13.12 17.34
N ILE A 544 -15.98 -14.15 17.69
CA ILE A 544 -15.43 -14.37 19.05
C ILE A 544 -13.97 -14.75 18.93
N TRP A 545 -13.15 -14.14 19.74
CA TRP A 545 -11.74 -14.45 19.86
C TRP A 545 -11.40 -15.00 21.24
N HIS A 546 -10.59 -16.06 21.27
CA HIS A 546 -10.07 -16.65 22.50
C HIS A 546 -8.54 -16.73 22.43
N LEU A 547 -7.89 -16.59 23.59
CA LEU A 547 -6.46 -16.79 23.76
C LEU A 547 -6.21 -17.75 24.92
N GLY A 548 -5.34 -18.74 24.73
CA GLY A 548 -4.99 -19.69 25.77
C GLY A 548 -4.11 -20.83 25.27
N GLY A 549 -3.54 -21.56 26.19
CA GLY A 549 -2.72 -22.75 25.89
C GLY A 549 -3.54 -24.03 25.93
#